data_55575e4db71e5c36c4d0c3b919dfa65e
#
_entry.id   55575e4db71e5c36c4d0c3b919dfa65e
#
_cell.length_a   1.000
_cell.length_b   1.000
_cell.length_c   1.000
_cell.angle_alpha   90.00
_cell.angle_beta   90.00
_cell.angle_gamma   90.00
#
_symmetry.space_group_name_H-M   'P 1'
#
loop_
_entity.id
_entity.type
_entity.pdbx_description
1 polymer ?
#
loop_
_entity_poly.entity_id
_entity_poly.type
_entity_poly.pdbx_seq_one_letter_code
_entity_poly.pdbx_strand_id
1 'polypeptide(L)'
;MTRTWHAKWIQPQQSDNYEEPVLSLAEMFAGKLPAQLPVTQRLRPVQHLKKCFELEAKPLKRAQLFITAHGLYQAKLNGKNVTTALLTPEFTSYHHYLQYQEYDVTNLLESENTLTILLADGWYAGRVSVNGGSNQFGNKLQLLAELVITYVDGTEQIIGSDESFVAKASYYDYSDLFIGECQDLRRKAENWLVN
;
A
#
# COMPACT_ATOMS: atom_id res chain seq x y z
N MET A 1 12.63 -17.28 1.19
CA MET A 1 13.30 -17.32 -0.14
C MET A 1 13.47 -15.90 -0.62
N THR A 2 14.59 -15.58 -1.26
CA THR A 2 14.85 -14.26 -1.83
C THR A 2 14.36 -14.27 -3.28
N ARG A 3 13.45 -13.36 -3.66
CA ARG A 3 12.99 -13.19 -5.05
C ARG A 3 13.87 -12.17 -5.76
N THR A 4 14.20 -12.42 -7.01
CA THR A 4 14.74 -11.39 -7.91
C THR A 4 13.57 -10.64 -8.54
N TRP A 5 13.55 -9.32 -8.41
CA TRP A 5 12.50 -8.45 -8.90
C TRP A 5 12.95 -7.74 -10.17
N HIS A 6 12.07 -7.65 -11.16
CA HIS A 6 12.20 -6.75 -12.32
C HIS A 6 11.54 -5.39 -12.04
N ALA A 7 10.56 -5.40 -11.13
CA ALA A 7 9.87 -4.20 -10.67
C ALA A 7 10.80 -3.29 -9.85
N LYS A 8 10.46 -2.01 -9.79
CA LYS A 8 11.15 -0.99 -8.99
C LYS A 8 10.30 -0.58 -7.80
N TRP A 9 10.96 -0.22 -6.70
CA TRP A 9 10.30 0.53 -5.64
C TRP A 9 9.79 1.86 -6.18
N ILE A 10 8.50 2.13 -5.99
CA ILE A 10 7.89 3.41 -6.32
C ILE A 10 7.39 4.10 -5.06
N GLN A 11 7.55 5.42 -5.04
CA GLN A 11 7.11 6.26 -3.95
C GLN A 11 6.10 7.27 -4.49
N PRO A 12 4.82 7.24 -4.03
CA PRO A 12 3.86 8.27 -4.41
C PRO A 12 4.30 9.63 -3.88
N GLN A 13 3.90 10.70 -4.56
CA GLN A 13 4.04 12.04 -4.00
C GLN A 13 3.08 12.16 -2.81
N GLN A 14 3.64 12.38 -1.63
CA GLN A 14 2.91 12.39 -0.37
C GLN A 14 3.42 13.50 0.54
N SER A 15 2.53 14.04 1.39
CA SER A 15 2.92 14.94 2.46
C SER A 15 3.82 14.23 3.48
N ASP A 16 4.63 15.00 4.18
CA ASP A 16 5.36 14.44 5.32
C ASP A 16 4.38 14.03 6.41
N ASN A 17 4.70 12.92 7.07
CA ASN A 17 3.97 12.48 8.24
C ASN A 17 4.50 13.23 9.46
N TYR A 18 3.59 13.63 10.36
CA TYR A 18 3.99 14.24 11.63
C TYR A 18 4.73 13.20 12.49
N GLU A 19 5.92 13.55 12.94
CA GLU A 19 6.68 12.70 13.85
C GLU A 19 6.19 12.93 15.29
N GLU A 20 5.45 11.95 15.81
CA GLU A 20 4.97 12.00 17.17
C GLU A 20 6.06 11.53 18.15
N PRO A 21 6.32 12.30 19.22
CA PRO A 21 7.28 11.89 20.22
C PRO A 21 6.76 10.66 20.98
N VAL A 22 7.69 9.78 21.34
CA VAL A 22 7.41 8.67 22.27
C VAL A 22 7.49 9.20 23.70
N LEU A 23 6.43 9.02 24.48
CA LEU A 23 6.44 9.32 25.90
C LEU A 23 7.07 8.17 26.69
N SER A 24 7.94 8.49 27.62
CA SER A 24 8.42 7.51 28.60
C SER A 24 7.29 7.10 29.53
N LEU A 25 7.40 5.91 30.14
CA LEU A 25 6.43 5.45 31.14
C LEU A 25 6.32 6.42 32.31
N ALA A 26 7.43 7.02 32.74
CA ALA A 26 7.43 8.01 33.81
C ALA A 26 6.61 9.25 33.44
N GLU A 27 6.72 9.75 32.23
CA GLU A 27 5.91 10.87 31.74
C GLU A 27 4.44 10.53 31.67
N MET A 28 4.09 9.31 31.21
CA MET A 28 2.72 8.84 31.18
C MET A 28 2.12 8.71 32.59
N PHE A 29 2.87 8.14 33.54
CA PHE A 29 2.47 8.08 34.95
C PHE A 29 2.37 9.45 35.61
N ALA A 30 3.12 10.44 35.14
CA ALA A 30 2.98 11.84 35.53
C ALA A 30 1.80 12.57 34.88
N GLY A 31 0.98 11.84 34.11
CA GLY A 31 -0.21 12.38 33.45
C GLY A 31 0.07 13.15 32.16
N LYS A 32 1.29 13.09 31.61
CA LYS A 32 1.55 13.62 30.27
C LYS A 32 0.75 12.84 29.22
N LEU A 33 0.18 13.54 28.30
CA LEU A 33 -0.48 12.96 27.13
C LEU A 33 0.37 13.19 25.87
N PRO A 34 0.30 12.29 24.88
CA PRO A 34 0.86 12.54 23.55
C PRO A 34 0.32 13.85 22.96
N ALA A 35 1.01 14.36 21.94
CA ALA A 35 0.67 15.62 21.29
C ALA A 35 -0.84 15.72 20.99
N GLN A 36 -1.44 16.86 21.40
CA GLN A 36 -2.88 17.13 21.26
C GLN A 36 -3.23 17.84 19.95
N LEU A 37 -2.40 17.70 18.90
CA LEU A 37 -2.70 18.26 17.61
C LEU A 37 -3.93 17.59 16.98
N PRO A 38 -4.76 18.31 16.24
CA PRO A 38 -5.86 17.73 15.47
C PRO A 38 -5.36 16.58 14.59
N VAL A 39 -6.17 15.53 14.47
CA VAL A 39 -5.81 14.32 13.71
C VAL A 39 -5.42 14.65 12.26
N THR A 40 -6.11 15.61 11.63
CA THR A 40 -5.83 16.10 10.26
C THR A 40 -4.47 16.78 10.10
N GLN A 41 -3.83 17.19 11.20
CA GLN A 41 -2.48 17.75 11.20
C GLN A 41 -1.40 16.70 11.50
N ARG A 42 -1.80 15.57 12.06
CA ARG A 42 -0.91 14.47 12.43
C ARG A 42 -0.86 13.36 11.40
N LEU A 43 -1.97 13.12 10.71
CA LEU A 43 -2.14 12.03 9.76
C LEU A 43 -2.32 12.57 8.36
N ARG A 44 -1.91 11.79 7.39
CA ARG A 44 -1.96 12.11 5.97
C ARG A 44 -2.95 11.22 5.23
N PRO A 45 -3.43 11.64 4.05
CA PRO A 45 -4.31 10.83 3.23
C PRO A 45 -3.65 9.51 2.80
N VAL A 46 -4.43 8.44 2.82
CA VAL A 46 -4.07 7.16 2.19
C VAL A 46 -3.84 7.39 0.71
N GLN A 47 -2.76 6.86 0.16
CA GLN A 47 -2.42 6.99 -1.24
C GLN A 47 -3.18 5.95 -2.08
N HIS A 48 -3.63 6.37 -3.25
CA HIS A 48 -4.27 5.49 -4.22
C HIS A 48 -3.41 5.46 -5.49
N LEU A 49 -2.83 4.30 -5.77
CA LEU A 49 -1.97 4.06 -6.91
C LEU A 49 -2.74 3.26 -7.96
N LYS A 50 -2.46 3.53 -9.25
CA LYS A 50 -3.11 2.86 -10.37
C LYS A 50 -2.12 2.61 -11.49
N LYS A 51 -2.22 1.43 -12.12
CA LYS A 51 -1.58 1.09 -13.39
C LYS A 51 -2.58 0.42 -14.31
N CYS A 52 -2.69 0.89 -15.55
CA CYS A 52 -3.41 0.22 -16.63
C CYS A 52 -2.42 -0.55 -17.49
N PHE A 53 -2.83 -1.71 -17.98
CA PHE A 53 -2.05 -2.54 -18.88
C PHE A 53 -2.94 -3.47 -19.70
N GLU A 54 -2.43 -3.91 -20.84
CA GLU A 54 -3.08 -4.85 -21.75
C GLU A 54 -2.34 -6.18 -21.75
N LEU A 55 -3.06 -7.26 -21.95
CA LEU A 55 -2.48 -8.58 -22.19
C LEU A 55 -2.01 -8.70 -23.64
N GLU A 56 -0.94 -9.44 -23.86
CA GLU A 56 -0.62 -9.93 -25.20
C GLU A 56 -1.76 -10.81 -25.71
N ALA A 57 -2.01 -10.76 -27.03
CA ALA A 57 -3.06 -11.56 -27.68
C ALA A 57 -2.67 -13.04 -27.78
N LYS A 58 -2.48 -13.67 -26.60
CA LYS A 58 -2.06 -15.07 -26.43
C LYS A 58 -2.94 -15.77 -25.40
N PRO A 59 -3.14 -17.09 -25.49
CA PRO A 59 -3.86 -17.85 -24.49
C PRO A 59 -3.13 -17.80 -23.15
N LEU A 60 -3.83 -17.31 -22.10
CA LEU A 60 -3.34 -17.21 -20.75
C LEU A 60 -3.22 -18.60 -20.12
N LYS A 61 -2.11 -18.89 -19.46
CA LYS A 61 -1.91 -20.09 -18.66
C LYS A 61 -2.05 -19.80 -17.17
N ARG A 62 -1.35 -18.78 -16.66
CA ARG A 62 -1.31 -18.41 -15.25
C ARG A 62 -0.88 -16.96 -15.08
N ALA A 63 -1.34 -16.32 -14.01
CA ALA A 63 -0.84 -15.02 -13.59
C ALA A 63 -0.65 -14.94 -12.07
N GLN A 64 0.51 -14.46 -11.63
CA GLN A 64 0.88 -14.34 -10.22
C GLN A 64 1.30 -12.92 -9.90
N LEU A 65 0.62 -12.32 -8.92
CA LEU A 65 0.99 -11.01 -8.39
C LEU A 65 1.86 -11.20 -7.14
N PHE A 66 3.07 -10.67 -7.18
CA PHE A 66 3.98 -10.54 -6.05
C PHE A 66 3.96 -9.09 -5.59
N ILE A 67 3.75 -8.85 -4.30
CA ILE A 67 3.55 -7.48 -3.81
C ILE A 67 4.01 -7.33 -2.36
N THR A 68 4.64 -6.20 -2.08
CA THR A 68 5.00 -5.74 -0.73
C THR A 68 4.99 -4.23 -0.66
N ALA A 69 5.05 -3.67 0.54
CA ALA A 69 5.08 -2.24 0.77
C ALA A 69 5.85 -1.84 2.02
N HIS A 70 6.39 -0.65 2.03
CA HIS A 70 6.63 0.13 3.23
C HIS A 70 5.32 0.84 3.61
N GLY A 71 4.55 0.25 4.50
CA GLY A 71 3.18 0.61 4.84
C GLY A 71 2.25 -0.59 4.78
N LEU A 72 0.94 -0.35 4.75
CA LEU A 72 -0.09 -1.35 4.51
C LEU A 72 -0.72 -1.13 3.13
N TYR A 73 -0.99 -2.21 2.41
CA TYR A 73 -1.64 -2.11 1.12
C TYR A 73 -2.95 -2.91 1.04
N GLN A 74 -3.85 -2.45 0.19
CA GLN A 74 -4.99 -3.21 -0.32
C GLN A 74 -4.97 -3.16 -1.84
N ALA A 75 -4.84 -4.33 -2.50
CA ALA A 75 -4.75 -4.42 -3.95
C ALA A 75 -6.07 -4.91 -4.56
N LYS A 76 -6.45 -4.30 -5.68
CA LYS A 76 -7.57 -4.73 -6.54
C LYS A 76 -7.09 -4.84 -7.98
N LEU A 77 -7.58 -5.87 -8.66
CA LEU A 77 -7.41 -6.04 -10.10
C LEU A 77 -8.80 -6.03 -10.74
N ASN A 78 -9.01 -5.13 -11.69
CA ASN A 78 -10.31 -4.92 -12.35
C ASN A 78 -11.47 -4.71 -11.36
N GLY A 79 -11.20 -3.94 -10.28
CA GLY A 79 -12.15 -3.63 -9.23
C GLY A 79 -12.40 -4.77 -8.22
N LYS A 80 -11.88 -5.98 -8.45
CA LYS A 80 -12.02 -7.14 -7.56
C LYS A 80 -10.84 -7.22 -6.59
N ASN A 81 -11.09 -7.53 -5.33
CA ASN A 81 -10.01 -7.71 -4.35
C ASN A 81 -9.11 -8.88 -4.76
N VAL A 82 -7.80 -8.65 -4.71
CA VAL A 82 -6.79 -9.69 -4.97
C VAL A 82 -6.77 -10.72 -3.85
N THR A 83 -7.07 -10.31 -2.65
CA THR A 83 -7.10 -11.15 -1.45
C THR A 83 -8.16 -10.68 -0.46
N THR A 84 -8.57 -11.58 0.43
CA THR A 84 -9.40 -11.25 1.61
C THR A 84 -8.55 -10.98 2.87
N ALA A 85 -7.22 -11.16 2.78
CA ALA A 85 -6.32 -10.86 3.89
C ALA A 85 -6.34 -9.35 4.19
N LEU A 86 -6.29 -9.04 5.48
CA LEU A 86 -6.23 -7.68 5.99
C LEU A 86 -4.81 -7.36 6.48
N LEU A 87 -4.50 -6.07 6.56
CA LEU A 87 -3.24 -5.56 7.13
C LEU A 87 -1.98 -6.09 6.41
N THR A 88 -2.07 -6.33 5.10
CA THR A 88 -0.93 -6.77 4.27
C THR A 88 0.05 -5.61 4.04
N PRO A 89 1.37 -5.87 3.99
CA PRO A 89 2.09 -7.14 4.01
C PRO A 89 2.35 -7.71 5.42
N GLU A 90 1.64 -7.30 6.45
CA GLU A 90 1.82 -7.64 7.86
C GLU A 90 2.98 -6.89 8.54
N PHE A 91 3.07 -7.04 9.88
CA PHE A 91 4.15 -6.49 10.68
C PHE A 91 5.42 -7.32 10.53
N THR A 92 6.56 -6.64 10.45
CA THR A 92 7.86 -7.30 10.40
C THR A 92 8.96 -6.46 11.05
N SER A 93 10.16 -7.01 11.14
CA SER A 93 11.36 -6.26 11.52
C SER A 93 11.91 -5.52 10.30
N TYR A 94 11.30 -4.39 9.94
CA TYR A 94 11.55 -3.65 8.69
C TYR A 94 13.02 -3.27 8.45
N HIS A 95 13.85 -3.19 9.49
CA HIS A 95 15.28 -2.95 9.35
C HIS A 95 16.08 -4.19 8.89
N HIS A 96 15.47 -5.38 8.93
CA HIS A 96 16.16 -6.63 8.63
C HIS A 96 15.56 -7.36 7.42
N TYR A 97 14.23 -7.36 7.26
CA TYR A 97 13.57 -8.01 6.14
C TYR A 97 12.16 -7.47 5.92
N LEU A 98 11.68 -7.64 4.71
CA LEU A 98 10.30 -7.40 4.33
C LEU A 98 9.66 -8.71 3.86
N GLN A 99 8.43 -8.91 4.26
CA GLN A 99 7.60 -9.97 3.71
C GLN A 99 6.97 -9.49 2.41
N TYR A 100 6.82 -10.37 1.43
CA TYR A 100 5.97 -10.14 0.28
C TYR A 100 4.93 -11.25 0.19
N GLN A 101 3.79 -10.95 -0.38
CA GLN A 101 2.73 -11.91 -0.65
C GLN A 101 2.73 -12.28 -2.13
N GLU A 102 2.30 -13.50 -2.40
CA GLU A 102 2.08 -14.06 -3.72
C GLU A 102 0.60 -14.42 -3.87
N TYR A 103 -0.03 -13.92 -4.93
CA TYR A 103 -1.44 -14.16 -5.22
C TYR A 103 -1.62 -14.70 -6.63
N ASP A 104 -2.39 -15.79 -6.78
CA ASP A 104 -2.89 -16.22 -8.08
C ASP A 104 -4.05 -15.30 -8.50
N VAL A 105 -3.84 -14.53 -9.56
CA VAL A 105 -4.81 -13.57 -10.09
C VAL A 105 -5.28 -13.93 -11.49
N THR A 106 -5.03 -15.16 -11.92
CA THR A 106 -5.35 -15.66 -13.27
C THR A 106 -6.80 -15.37 -13.66
N ASN A 107 -7.74 -15.65 -12.76
CA ASN A 107 -9.17 -15.48 -12.99
C ASN A 107 -9.67 -14.03 -12.83
N LEU A 108 -8.78 -13.10 -12.50
CA LEU A 108 -9.12 -11.68 -12.37
C LEU A 108 -8.72 -10.87 -13.60
N LEU A 109 -7.93 -11.43 -14.51
CA LEU A 109 -7.45 -10.77 -15.70
C LEU A 109 -8.50 -10.73 -16.82
N GLU A 110 -8.46 -9.63 -17.55
CA GLU A 110 -9.26 -9.34 -18.75
C GLU A 110 -8.29 -8.93 -19.88
N SER A 111 -8.78 -8.57 -21.07
CA SER A 111 -7.92 -8.05 -22.16
C SER A 111 -7.23 -6.74 -21.76
N GLU A 112 -8.01 -5.83 -21.21
CA GLU A 112 -7.55 -4.55 -20.63
C GLU A 112 -7.67 -4.63 -19.10
N ASN A 113 -6.63 -4.22 -18.41
CA ASN A 113 -6.55 -4.42 -16.96
C ASN A 113 -6.22 -3.14 -16.22
N THR A 114 -6.77 -3.04 -15.03
CA THR A 114 -6.46 -1.97 -14.08
C THR A 114 -6.09 -2.57 -12.73
N LEU A 115 -4.82 -2.41 -12.34
CA LEU A 115 -4.34 -2.68 -10.99
C LEU A 115 -4.43 -1.41 -10.17
N THR A 116 -5.16 -1.46 -9.05
CA THR A 116 -5.27 -0.35 -8.10
C THR A 116 -4.83 -0.78 -6.72
N ILE A 117 -4.15 0.11 -6.02
CA ILE A 117 -3.58 -0.17 -4.70
C ILE A 117 -3.83 1.02 -3.79
N LEU A 118 -4.49 0.79 -2.65
CA LEU A 118 -4.50 1.71 -1.52
C LEU A 118 -3.26 1.44 -0.68
N LEU A 119 -2.56 2.50 -0.28
CA LEU A 119 -1.31 2.42 0.48
C LEU A 119 -1.40 3.37 1.69
N ALA A 120 -1.37 2.82 2.89
CA ALA A 120 -1.51 3.51 4.16
C ALA A 120 -0.28 3.34 5.05
N ASP A 121 -0.15 4.18 6.06
CA ASP A 121 1.02 4.23 6.96
C ASP A 121 1.27 2.91 7.71
N GLY A 122 0.22 2.27 8.23
CA GLY A 122 0.32 1.02 8.96
C GLY A 122 1.32 1.08 10.11
N TRP A 123 2.02 -0.03 10.35
CA TRP A 123 3.09 -0.07 11.35
C TRP A 123 4.38 0.62 10.91
N TYR A 124 4.59 0.78 9.59
CA TYR A 124 5.85 1.32 9.08
C TYR A 124 6.04 2.79 9.44
N ALA A 125 5.03 3.61 9.15
CA ALA A 125 5.07 5.05 9.36
C ALA A 125 3.99 5.54 10.34
N GLY A 126 2.96 4.75 10.62
CA GLY A 126 1.91 5.06 11.58
C GLY A 126 2.33 4.85 13.03
N ARG A 127 1.37 4.91 13.92
CA ARG A 127 1.58 4.63 15.34
C ARG A 127 1.80 3.16 15.61
N VAL A 128 2.69 2.85 16.56
CA VAL A 128 3.02 1.47 16.94
C VAL A 128 2.69 1.20 18.39
N SER A 129 2.40 2.21 19.21
CA SER A 129 2.11 2.04 20.63
C SER A 129 1.15 3.09 21.19
N VAL A 130 0.60 2.80 22.38
CA VAL A 130 -0.29 3.71 23.11
C VAL A 130 0.42 4.92 23.71
N ASN A 131 1.73 4.86 23.88
CA ASN A 131 2.53 5.96 24.40
C ASN A 131 3.02 6.96 23.34
N GLY A 132 2.45 6.91 22.15
CA GLY A 132 2.85 7.72 21.00
C GLY A 132 3.92 7.06 20.15
N GLY A 133 4.54 7.86 19.29
CA GLY A 133 5.57 7.41 18.36
C GLY A 133 5.01 6.97 17.02
N SER A 134 5.37 7.70 16.00
CA SER A 134 5.17 7.36 14.59
C SER A 134 6.53 7.30 13.89
N ASN A 135 6.55 6.91 12.63
CA ASN A 135 7.76 6.90 11.79
C ASN A 135 8.91 6.03 12.32
N GLN A 136 8.62 5.02 13.14
CA GLN A 136 9.67 4.22 13.80
C GLN A 136 10.53 3.42 12.84
N PHE A 137 10.01 3.10 11.66
CA PHE A 137 10.75 2.35 10.65
C PHE A 137 11.02 3.17 9.39
N GLY A 138 10.32 4.30 9.23
CA GLY A 138 10.46 5.24 8.14
C GLY A 138 9.23 6.11 7.97
N ASN A 139 9.35 7.19 7.19
CA ASN A 139 8.29 8.17 7.01
C ASN A 139 7.75 8.25 5.57
N LYS A 140 8.29 7.46 4.64
CA LYS A 140 7.88 7.46 3.23
C LYS A 140 7.30 6.10 2.85
N LEU A 141 6.03 6.13 2.44
CA LEU A 141 5.38 4.94 1.91
C LEU A 141 5.97 4.59 0.55
N GLN A 142 6.19 3.30 0.33
CA GLN A 142 6.69 2.78 -0.94
C GLN A 142 5.99 1.49 -1.29
N LEU A 143 5.88 1.21 -2.59
CA LEU A 143 5.27 0.01 -3.13
C LEU A 143 6.29 -0.71 -4.02
N LEU A 144 6.33 -2.04 -3.92
CA LEU A 144 6.98 -2.92 -4.87
C LEU A 144 5.96 -3.99 -5.28
N ALA A 145 5.60 -4.02 -6.56
CA ALA A 145 4.63 -4.97 -7.09
C ALA A 145 5.07 -5.48 -8.45
N GLU A 146 4.92 -6.78 -8.69
CA GLU A 146 5.27 -7.44 -9.94
C GLU A 146 4.24 -8.50 -10.28
N LEU A 147 3.54 -8.32 -11.40
CA LEU A 147 2.62 -9.30 -11.95
C LEU A 147 3.35 -10.06 -13.07
N VAL A 148 3.51 -11.37 -12.89
CA VAL A 148 4.08 -12.28 -13.87
C VAL A 148 2.94 -13.04 -14.54
N ILE A 149 2.81 -12.86 -15.83
CA ILE A 149 1.78 -13.47 -16.68
C ILE A 149 2.48 -14.49 -17.58
N THR A 150 2.13 -15.76 -17.40
CA THR A 150 2.66 -16.87 -18.21
C THR A 150 1.62 -17.29 -19.23
N TYR A 151 2.00 -17.36 -20.48
CA TYR A 151 1.16 -17.82 -21.59
C TYR A 151 1.32 -19.31 -21.87
N VAL A 152 0.37 -19.89 -22.61
CA VAL A 152 0.39 -21.33 -22.95
C VAL A 152 1.61 -21.70 -23.80
N ASP A 153 2.11 -20.78 -24.60
CA ASP A 153 3.31 -20.96 -25.43
C ASP A 153 4.63 -20.93 -24.61
N GLY A 154 4.51 -20.70 -23.29
CA GLY A 154 5.65 -20.63 -22.38
C GLY A 154 6.32 -19.25 -22.29
N THR A 155 5.85 -18.25 -23.03
CA THR A 155 6.34 -16.87 -22.90
C THR A 155 5.80 -16.19 -21.67
N GLU A 156 6.48 -15.16 -21.19
CA GLU A 156 6.06 -14.38 -20.02
C GLU A 156 5.94 -12.89 -20.37
N GLN A 157 4.93 -12.25 -19.80
CA GLN A 157 4.79 -10.80 -19.76
C GLN A 157 4.89 -10.35 -18.31
N ILE A 158 5.76 -9.37 -18.04
CA ILE A 158 5.98 -8.83 -16.68
C ILE A 158 5.47 -7.41 -16.60
N ILE A 159 4.55 -7.16 -15.67
CA ILE A 159 4.02 -5.84 -15.35
C ILE A 159 4.52 -5.47 -13.96
N GLY A 160 5.56 -4.66 -13.88
CA GLY A 160 6.18 -4.22 -12.63
C GLY A 160 5.73 -2.84 -12.19
N SER A 161 5.93 -2.53 -10.91
CA SER A 161 5.87 -1.16 -10.41
C SER A 161 7.04 -0.36 -11.01
N ASP A 162 6.71 0.78 -11.59
CA ASP A 162 7.62 1.72 -12.24
C ASP A 162 6.98 3.13 -12.31
N GLU A 163 7.60 4.02 -13.03
CA GLU A 163 7.20 5.41 -13.19
C GLU A 163 5.86 5.59 -13.96
N SER A 164 5.30 4.55 -14.56
CA SER A 164 3.99 4.58 -15.23
C SER A 164 2.81 4.45 -14.28
N PHE A 165 3.06 4.13 -13.00
CA PHE A 165 2.02 4.21 -11.99
C PHE A 165 1.60 5.67 -11.75
N VAL A 166 0.30 5.89 -11.71
CA VAL A 166 -0.28 7.17 -11.31
C VAL A 166 -0.70 7.08 -9.86
N ALA A 167 -0.45 8.13 -9.08
CA ALA A 167 -0.80 8.17 -7.67
C ALA A 167 -1.56 9.46 -7.31
N LYS A 168 -2.52 9.35 -6.39
CA LYS A 168 -3.24 10.49 -5.79
C LYS A 168 -3.68 10.16 -4.37
N ALA A 169 -4.08 11.19 -3.61
CA ALA A 169 -4.79 11.00 -2.36
C ALA A 169 -6.10 10.24 -2.60
N SER A 170 -6.39 9.26 -1.75
CA SER A 170 -7.64 8.48 -1.82
C SER A 170 -8.81 9.22 -1.15
N TYR A 171 -9.94 8.53 -1.04
CA TYR A 171 -11.09 9.00 -0.27
C TYR A 171 -10.94 8.77 1.25
N TYR A 172 -9.86 8.15 1.71
CA TYR A 172 -9.48 8.12 3.11
C TYR A 172 -8.66 9.36 3.44
N ASP A 173 -9.18 10.22 4.28
CA ASP A 173 -8.46 11.38 4.81
C ASP A 173 -7.28 10.95 5.66
N TYR A 174 -7.44 9.83 6.37
CA TYR A 174 -6.38 9.12 7.09
C TYR A 174 -6.82 7.70 7.42
N SER A 175 -5.83 6.85 7.70
CA SER A 175 -6.02 5.51 8.27
C SER A 175 -4.82 5.16 9.14
N ASP A 176 -5.06 4.91 10.42
CA ASP A 176 -4.05 4.58 11.41
C ASP A 176 -4.57 3.49 12.35
N LEU A 177 -3.69 2.58 12.78
CA LEU A 177 -4.06 1.42 13.57
C LEU A 177 -4.55 1.76 14.99
N PHE A 178 -4.14 2.90 15.55
CA PHE A 178 -4.46 3.31 16.91
C PHE A 178 -5.44 4.49 16.97
N ILE A 179 -5.49 5.31 15.92
CA ILE A 179 -6.36 6.48 15.85
C ILE A 179 -7.68 6.15 15.13
N GLY A 180 -7.64 5.15 14.23
CA GLY A 180 -8.75 4.80 13.37
C GLY A 180 -8.66 5.42 11.99
N GLU A 181 -9.79 5.54 11.31
CA GLU A 181 -9.85 6.05 9.94
C GLU A 181 -10.98 7.04 9.73
N CYS A 182 -10.81 7.92 8.76
CA CYS A 182 -11.83 8.83 8.26
C CYS A 182 -11.97 8.69 6.76
N GLN A 183 -13.19 8.54 6.28
CA GLN A 183 -13.51 8.38 4.87
C GLN A 183 -14.46 9.48 4.39
N ASP A 184 -14.11 10.15 3.29
CA ASP A 184 -15.05 10.99 2.55
C ASP A 184 -15.63 10.21 1.37
N LEU A 185 -16.78 9.59 1.58
CA LEU A 185 -17.42 8.74 0.58
C LEU A 185 -17.88 9.49 -0.67
N ARG A 186 -17.99 10.84 -0.62
CA ARG A 186 -18.29 11.67 -1.80
C ARG A 186 -17.15 11.57 -2.81
N ARG A 187 -15.90 11.48 -2.35
CA ARG A 187 -14.72 11.31 -3.19
C ARG A 187 -14.51 9.89 -3.71
N LYS A 188 -15.23 8.90 -3.17
CA LYS A 188 -15.11 7.51 -3.59
C LYS A 188 -15.53 7.29 -5.04
N ALA A 189 -16.55 8.02 -5.51
CA ALA A 189 -17.02 7.96 -6.89
C ALA A 189 -16.05 8.65 -7.88
N GLU A 190 -15.28 9.63 -7.42
CA GLU A 190 -14.30 10.38 -8.23
C GLU A 190 -12.98 9.64 -8.41
N ASN A 191 -12.84 8.49 -7.75
CA ASN A 191 -11.64 7.69 -7.81
C ASN A 191 -11.49 7.06 -9.20
N TRP A 192 -10.70 7.73 -10.03
CA TRP A 192 -10.28 7.24 -11.34
C TRP A 192 -11.39 7.16 -12.40
N LEU A 193 -12.27 8.17 -12.48
CA LEU A 193 -12.85 8.45 -13.77
C LEU A 193 -11.70 8.74 -14.72
N VAL A 194 -11.47 7.79 -15.60
CA VAL A 194 -10.49 7.84 -16.67
C VAL A 194 -10.86 9.00 -17.58
N ASN A 195 -9.95 9.93 -17.77
CA ASN A 195 -9.86 10.63 -19.05
C ASN A 195 -8.76 9.98 -19.83
#